data_c1646989400ef2df3ebfc65e30ec961b
#
_entry.id   c1646989400ef2df3ebfc65e30ec961b
#
_cell.length_a   1.000
_cell.length_b   1.000
_cell.length_c   1.000
_cell.angle_alpha   90.00
_cell.angle_beta   90.00
_cell.angle_gamma   90.00
#
_symmetry.space_group_name_H-M   'P 1'
#
loop_
_entity.id
_entity.type
_entity.pdbx_description
1 polymer ?
#
loop_
_entity_poly.entity_id
_entity_poly.type
_entity_poly.pdbx_seq_one_letter_code
_entity_poly.pdbx_strand_id
1 'polypeptide(L)'
;MGRKKKIKKAKKVKKKNEKKINLHVKSTSGDQKVEIKKIKKQPTEKKIYSINDYVVYPKDGVGKIVSVEKALIGGIESQNYKIEIFKDKLTLQLPINKQSLLRPICSTHQINKCVSILKSKPKIKRTMWSRRAQEYEQKINSGKIYELAEVVRDLNKNTNTIADQSYSERQLFEKAYDRLESEFEVVLKIPLEDVKKRMDKALGREEKPQEMQ
;
A
#
# COMPACT_ATOMS: atom_id res chain seq x y z
N MET A 1 21.98 -50.47 -40.25
CA MET A 1 23.16 -50.16 -39.42
C MET A 1 22.82 -49.04 -38.46
N GLY A 2 22.50 -49.33 -37.22
CA GLY A 2 22.11 -48.35 -36.21
C GLY A 2 23.19 -48.20 -35.15
N ARG A 3 23.67 -46.97 -34.98
CA ARG A 3 24.59 -46.66 -33.87
C ARG A 3 23.83 -46.08 -32.68
N LYS A 4 23.74 -46.90 -31.60
CA LYS A 4 23.25 -46.47 -30.28
C LYS A 4 24.29 -45.59 -29.59
N LYS A 5 23.96 -44.32 -29.32
CA LYS A 5 24.77 -43.45 -28.44
C LYS A 5 24.33 -43.63 -26.99
N LYS A 6 25.21 -44.15 -26.17
CA LYS A 6 25.09 -44.25 -24.71
C LYS A 6 25.18 -42.87 -24.08
N ILE A 7 24.15 -42.44 -23.34
CA ILE A 7 24.21 -41.24 -22.50
C ILE A 7 24.70 -41.65 -21.12
N LYS A 8 25.91 -41.22 -20.77
CA LYS A 8 26.48 -41.37 -19.43
C LYS A 8 25.84 -40.33 -18.49
N LYS A 9 25.04 -40.79 -17.52
CA LYS A 9 24.61 -40.00 -16.37
C LYS A 9 25.77 -39.74 -15.41
N ALA A 10 26.29 -38.54 -15.34
CA ALA A 10 27.21 -38.12 -14.30
C ALA A 10 26.42 -37.70 -13.05
N LYS A 11 26.44 -38.49 -12.02
CA LYS A 11 25.97 -38.15 -10.66
C LYS A 11 27.00 -37.19 -10.05
N LYS A 12 26.65 -35.94 -9.92
CA LYS A 12 27.44 -34.92 -9.20
C LYS A 12 27.01 -34.94 -7.73
N VAL A 13 27.80 -35.60 -6.90
CA VAL A 13 27.66 -35.59 -5.44
C VAL A 13 28.06 -34.21 -4.94
N LYS A 14 27.10 -33.42 -4.41
CA LYS A 14 27.40 -32.18 -3.71
C LYS A 14 27.98 -32.47 -2.34
N LYS A 15 29.25 -32.24 -2.15
CA LYS A 15 29.89 -32.21 -0.84
C LYS A 15 29.39 -30.99 -0.06
N LYS A 16 28.77 -31.26 1.08
CA LYS A 16 28.37 -30.28 2.08
C LYS A 16 29.62 -29.81 2.82
N ASN A 17 30.05 -28.58 2.58
CA ASN A 17 31.13 -27.98 3.38
C ASN A 17 30.53 -27.45 4.68
N GLU A 18 30.64 -28.26 5.74
CA GLU A 18 30.46 -27.77 7.09
C GLU A 18 31.74 -27.06 7.54
N LYS A 19 31.74 -25.74 7.54
CA LYS A 19 32.79 -24.97 8.22
C LYS A 19 32.54 -25.06 9.74
N LYS A 20 33.32 -25.89 10.40
CA LYS A 20 33.47 -25.90 11.85
C LYS A 20 34.14 -24.61 12.29
N ILE A 21 33.40 -23.72 12.93
CA ILE A 21 33.97 -22.54 13.59
C ILE A 21 34.38 -23.00 14.99
N ASN A 22 35.68 -23.24 15.20
CA ASN A 22 36.23 -23.46 16.53
C ASN A 22 36.31 -22.11 17.25
N LEU A 23 35.37 -21.85 18.12
CA LEU A 23 35.49 -20.77 19.11
C LEU A 23 36.23 -21.32 20.33
N HIS A 24 37.47 -20.87 20.48
CA HIS A 24 38.28 -21.11 21.66
C HIS A 24 37.82 -20.13 22.75
N VAL A 25 37.00 -20.58 23.68
CA VAL A 25 36.57 -19.80 24.84
C VAL A 25 37.48 -20.12 25.98
N LYS A 26 38.28 -19.13 26.42
CA LYS A 26 39.01 -19.20 27.66
C LYS A 26 38.03 -19.18 28.82
N SER A 27 38.09 -20.23 29.64
CA SER A 27 37.30 -20.38 30.88
C SER A 27 37.76 -19.38 31.92
N THR A 28 36.90 -18.45 32.33
CA THR A 28 36.92 -17.82 33.64
C THR A 28 35.64 -18.20 34.36
N SER A 29 35.84 -18.75 35.56
CA SER A 29 34.88 -19.30 36.48
C SER A 29 33.74 -18.35 36.81
N GLY A 30 32.51 -18.80 36.63
CA GLY A 30 31.28 -18.12 37.04
C GLY A 30 30.09 -18.70 36.28
N ASP A 31 29.44 -19.72 36.88
CA ASP A 31 28.29 -20.43 36.31
C ASP A 31 27.09 -19.50 36.07
N GLN A 32 26.95 -19.01 34.85
CA GLN A 32 25.66 -18.73 34.28
C GLN A 32 25.65 -19.26 32.82
N LYS A 33 25.05 -20.47 32.61
CA LYS A 33 24.73 -20.97 31.28
C LYS A 33 23.77 -20.00 30.61
N VAL A 34 24.31 -19.09 29.81
CA VAL A 34 23.50 -18.29 28.89
C VAL A 34 23.01 -19.23 27.80
N GLU A 35 21.76 -19.65 27.90
CA GLU A 35 21.10 -20.38 26.83
C GLU A 35 21.03 -19.46 25.61
N ILE A 36 21.89 -19.69 24.62
CA ILE A 36 21.82 -19.04 23.32
C ILE A 36 20.57 -19.58 22.61
N LYS A 37 19.44 -18.90 22.80
CA LYS A 37 18.21 -19.20 22.06
C LYS A 37 18.51 -18.98 20.58
N LYS A 38 18.51 -20.07 19.80
CA LYS A 38 18.68 -20.00 18.33
C LYS A 38 17.51 -19.17 17.76
N ILE A 39 17.81 -17.97 17.29
CA ILE A 39 16.84 -17.08 16.66
C ILE A 39 16.36 -17.75 15.35
N LYS A 40 15.08 -18.04 15.25
CA LYS A 40 14.48 -18.59 14.05
C LYS A 40 14.40 -17.48 13.01
N LYS A 41 14.98 -17.72 11.83
CA LYS A 41 14.86 -16.80 10.69
C LYS A 41 13.67 -17.21 9.85
N GLN A 42 12.79 -16.25 9.51
CA GLN A 42 11.75 -16.47 8.50
C GLN A 42 12.38 -16.60 7.12
N PRO A 43 11.85 -17.49 6.24
CA PRO A 43 12.22 -17.46 4.83
C PRO A 43 11.83 -16.10 4.26
N THR A 44 12.82 -15.33 3.81
CA THR A 44 12.59 -13.99 3.24
C THR A 44 12.25 -14.14 1.77
N GLU A 45 11.09 -13.65 1.35
CA GLU A 45 10.72 -13.54 -0.05
C GLU A 45 11.62 -12.52 -0.76
N LYS A 46 11.68 -12.61 -2.10
CA LYS A 46 12.38 -11.61 -2.89
C LYS A 46 11.70 -10.26 -2.72
N LYS A 47 12.48 -9.21 -2.51
CA LYS A 47 11.97 -7.84 -2.43
C LYS A 47 11.42 -7.42 -3.80
N ILE A 48 10.20 -6.92 -3.83
CA ILE A 48 9.55 -6.39 -5.04
C ILE A 48 9.80 -4.89 -5.14
N TYR A 49 9.84 -4.19 -3.99
CA TYR A 49 10.00 -2.75 -3.92
C TYR A 49 11.37 -2.36 -3.41
N SER A 50 11.88 -1.24 -3.91
CA SER A 50 13.16 -0.62 -3.52
C SER A 50 12.95 0.53 -2.54
N ILE A 51 14.05 0.98 -1.91
CA ILE A 51 14.04 2.20 -1.09
C ILE A 51 13.75 3.39 -2.01
N ASN A 52 12.98 4.35 -1.53
CA ASN A 52 12.43 5.51 -2.24
C ASN A 52 11.28 5.22 -3.20
N ASP A 53 10.84 3.97 -3.37
CA ASP A 53 9.64 3.69 -4.15
C ASP A 53 8.38 4.18 -3.44
N TYR A 54 7.43 4.69 -4.24
CA TYR A 54 6.10 5.05 -3.78
C TYR A 54 5.18 3.83 -3.90
N VAL A 55 4.48 3.55 -2.81
CA VAL A 55 3.56 2.41 -2.72
C VAL A 55 2.23 2.86 -2.11
N VAL A 56 1.19 2.14 -2.42
CA VAL A 56 -0.13 2.37 -1.83
C VAL A 56 -0.47 1.23 -0.89
N TYR A 57 -0.69 1.58 0.38
CA TYR A 57 -1.26 0.66 1.35
C TYR A 57 -2.78 0.87 1.39
N PRO A 58 -3.60 -0.16 1.15
CA PRO A 58 -5.05 0.00 0.97
C PRO A 58 -5.77 0.69 2.11
N LYS A 59 -5.32 0.52 3.35
CA LYS A 59 -5.95 1.10 4.54
C LYS A 59 -5.57 2.57 4.80
N ASP A 60 -4.32 2.92 4.54
CA ASP A 60 -3.77 4.21 4.97
C ASP A 60 -3.41 5.15 3.79
N GLY A 61 -3.40 4.62 2.56
CA GLY A 61 -3.15 5.43 1.35
C GLY A 61 -1.71 5.36 0.84
N VAL A 62 -1.22 6.48 0.30
CA VAL A 62 0.09 6.55 -0.37
C VAL A 62 1.20 6.76 0.66
N GLY A 63 2.25 5.99 0.53
CA GLY A 63 3.47 6.13 1.32
C GLY A 63 4.73 5.93 0.50
N LYS A 64 5.86 6.32 1.08
CA LYS A 64 7.18 6.14 0.52
C LYS A 64 7.98 5.16 1.37
N ILE A 65 8.68 4.24 0.72
CA ILE A 65 9.59 3.32 1.42
C ILE A 65 10.86 4.08 1.79
N VAL A 66 11.09 4.25 3.09
CA VAL A 66 12.25 5.00 3.62
C VAL A 66 13.42 4.07 3.82
N SER A 67 13.20 2.92 4.44
CA SER A 67 14.27 1.96 4.76
C SER A 67 13.73 0.52 4.80
N VAL A 68 14.68 -0.42 4.80
CA VAL A 68 14.40 -1.83 5.04
C VAL A 68 15.19 -2.25 6.26
N GLU A 69 14.48 -2.53 7.33
CA GLU A 69 15.06 -2.83 8.63
C GLU A 69 14.83 -4.30 9.01
N LYS A 70 15.76 -4.84 9.79
CA LYS A 70 15.59 -6.15 10.41
C LYS A 70 14.97 -5.93 11.78
N ALA A 71 13.85 -6.57 12.06
CA ALA A 71 13.19 -6.52 13.35
C ALA A 71 13.00 -7.92 13.93
N LEU A 72 13.11 -8.01 15.24
CA LEU A 72 12.77 -9.21 15.99
C LEU A 72 11.32 -9.11 16.45
N ILE A 73 10.45 -9.90 15.83
CA ILE A 73 9.03 -9.96 16.19
C ILE A 73 8.76 -11.35 16.77
N GLY A 74 8.40 -11.41 18.05
CA GLY A 74 8.12 -12.69 18.72
C GLY A 74 9.32 -13.67 18.76
N GLY A 75 10.56 -13.15 18.78
CA GLY A 75 11.78 -13.98 18.75
C GLY A 75 12.15 -14.52 17.37
N ILE A 76 11.50 -14.02 16.30
CA ILE A 76 11.77 -14.37 14.90
C ILE A 76 12.37 -13.15 14.20
N GLU A 77 13.54 -13.30 13.58
CA GLU A 77 14.16 -12.25 12.76
C GLU A 77 13.39 -12.13 11.44
N SER A 78 12.77 -10.96 11.18
CA SER A 78 12.11 -10.63 9.93
C SER A 78 12.68 -9.35 9.33
N GLN A 79 12.63 -9.24 8.00
CA GLN A 79 12.94 -8.00 7.29
C GLN A 79 11.65 -7.25 7.02
N ASN A 80 11.61 -5.97 7.39
CA ASN A 80 10.42 -5.13 7.26
C ASN A 80 10.72 -3.91 6.40
N TYR A 81 9.76 -3.53 5.57
CA TYR A 81 9.73 -2.21 4.95
C TYR A 81 9.28 -1.19 5.98
N LYS A 82 10.00 -0.08 6.09
CA LYS A 82 9.58 1.11 6.82
C LYS A 82 8.99 2.08 5.82
N ILE A 83 7.68 2.30 5.89
CA ILE A 83 6.91 3.10 4.95
C ILE A 83 6.41 4.33 5.69
N GLU A 84 6.70 5.50 5.17
CA GLU A 84 6.18 6.76 5.66
C GLU A 84 4.95 7.17 4.85
N ILE A 85 3.78 7.26 5.50
CA ILE A 85 2.52 7.68 4.90
C ILE A 85 2.47 9.20 4.87
N PHE A 86 2.21 9.77 3.68
CA PHE A 86 2.31 11.24 3.50
C PHE A 86 1.27 12.02 4.31
N LYS A 87 0.03 11.54 4.34
CA LYS A 87 -1.07 12.27 4.95
C LYS A 87 -0.93 12.36 6.47
N ASP A 88 -0.74 11.23 7.12
CA ASP A 88 -0.80 11.14 8.58
C ASP A 88 0.59 11.22 9.23
N LYS A 89 1.65 11.35 8.42
CA LYS A 89 3.06 11.25 8.86
C LYS A 89 3.32 9.99 9.69
N LEU A 90 2.51 8.97 9.45
CA LEU A 90 2.57 7.70 10.14
C LEU A 90 3.69 6.83 9.55
N THR A 91 4.51 6.25 10.40
CA THR A 91 5.49 5.26 9.99
C THR A 91 4.92 3.86 10.16
N LEU A 92 4.72 3.15 9.04
CA LEU A 92 4.25 1.77 9.02
C LEU A 92 5.42 0.81 8.83
N GLN A 93 5.46 -0.26 9.64
CA GLN A 93 6.42 -1.35 9.47
C GLN A 93 5.69 -2.57 8.89
N LEU A 94 6.04 -2.96 7.66
CA LEU A 94 5.43 -4.08 6.97
C LEU A 94 6.48 -5.18 6.69
N PRO A 95 6.28 -6.41 7.16
CA PRO A 95 7.15 -7.54 6.82
C PRO A 95 7.19 -7.78 5.31
N ILE A 96 8.37 -8.08 4.76
CA ILE A 96 8.53 -8.34 3.32
C ILE A 96 7.63 -9.48 2.85
N ASN A 97 7.39 -10.49 3.69
CA ASN A 97 6.48 -11.60 3.37
C ASN A 97 5.01 -11.17 3.20
N LYS A 98 4.65 -9.94 3.59
CA LYS A 98 3.34 -9.34 3.38
C LYS A 98 3.33 -8.23 2.31
N GLN A 99 4.36 -8.16 1.49
CA GLN A 99 4.48 -7.14 0.43
C GLN A 99 3.36 -7.21 -0.61
N SER A 100 2.66 -8.34 -0.74
CA SER A 100 1.47 -8.49 -1.59
C SER A 100 0.30 -7.59 -1.17
N LEU A 101 0.30 -7.07 0.06
CA LEU A 101 -0.67 -6.08 0.53
C LEU A 101 -0.40 -4.69 -0.05
N LEU A 102 0.82 -4.42 -0.52
CA LEU A 102 1.17 -3.16 -1.16
C LEU A 102 0.79 -3.19 -2.63
N ARG A 103 0.28 -2.07 -3.12
CA ARG A 103 0.03 -1.84 -4.53
C ARG A 103 1.03 -0.81 -5.06
N PRO A 104 1.57 -0.99 -6.27
CA PRO A 104 2.35 0.06 -6.91
C PRO A 104 1.45 1.26 -7.18
N ILE A 105 2.04 2.46 -7.24
CA ILE A 105 1.34 3.69 -7.58
C ILE A 105 0.76 3.61 -8.99
N CYS A 106 -0.35 4.31 -9.22
CA CYS A 106 -1.00 4.29 -10.52
C CYS A 106 -0.22 5.06 -11.59
N SER A 107 -0.51 4.80 -12.86
CA SER A 107 0.03 5.54 -14.00
C SER A 107 -0.83 6.78 -14.32
N THR A 108 -0.27 7.75 -15.05
CA THR A 108 -0.99 8.93 -15.55
C THR A 108 -2.21 8.58 -16.41
N HIS A 109 -2.12 7.46 -17.17
CA HIS A 109 -3.26 6.96 -17.93
C HIS A 109 -4.42 6.53 -17.02
N GLN A 110 -4.10 5.85 -15.92
CA GLN A 110 -5.12 5.45 -14.93
C GLN A 110 -5.75 6.66 -14.26
N ILE A 111 -4.99 7.72 -13.97
CA ILE A 111 -5.52 8.99 -13.45
C ILE A 111 -6.54 9.60 -14.42
N ASN A 112 -6.20 9.69 -15.71
CA ASN A 112 -7.12 10.24 -16.72
C ASN A 112 -8.42 9.44 -16.78
N LYS A 113 -8.35 8.12 -16.64
CA LYS A 113 -9.53 7.26 -16.54
C LYS A 113 -10.32 7.52 -15.26
N CYS A 114 -9.65 7.74 -14.10
CA CYS A 114 -10.32 8.15 -12.86
C CYS A 114 -11.06 9.48 -13.03
N VAL A 115 -10.42 10.47 -13.65
CA VAL A 115 -11.06 11.76 -13.95
C VAL A 115 -12.30 11.59 -14.84
N SER A 116 -12.27 10.66 -15.80
CA SER A 116 -13.44 10.33 -16.62
C SER A 116 -14.56 9.68 -15.78
N ILE A 117 -14.21 8.84 -14.81
CA ILE A 117 -15.18 8.25 -13.86
C ILE A 117 -15.81 9.35 -13.00
N LEU A 118 -15.01 10.29 -12.46
CA LEU A 118 -15.51 11.41 -11.64
C LEU A 118 -16.50 12.28 -12.40
N LYS A 119 -16.29 12.51 -13.69
CA LYS A 119 -17.21 13.28 -14.57
C LYS A 119 -18.50 12.55 -14.88
N SER A 120 -18.56 11.24 -14.70
CA SER A 120 -19.74 10.45 -15.06
C SER A 120 -20.87 10.64 -14.01
N LYS A 121 -22.11 10.35 -14.42
CA LYS A 121 -23.27 10.42 -13.51
C LYS A 121 -23.13 9.45 -12.34
N PRO A 122 -23.52 9.85 -11.08
CA PRO A 122 -23.52 8.96 -9.91
C PRO A 122 -24.37 7.72 -10.14
N LYS A 123 -23.87 6.57 -9.68
CA LYS A 123 -24.56 5.27 -9.78
C LYS A 123 -25.00 4.80 -8.41
N ILE A 124 -26.01 5.44 -7.83
CA ILE A 124 -26.48 5.14 -6.48
C ILE A 124 -27.49 4.00 -6.53
N LYS A 125 -27.20 2.90 -5.85
CA LYS A 125 -28.14 1.76 -5.68
C LYS A 125 -29.29 2.16 -4.76
N ARG A 126 -30.52 1.71 -5.11
CA ARG A 126 -31.72 1.91 -4.28
C ARG A 126 -31.79 0.90 -3.11
N THR A 127 -30.76 0.91 -2.25
CA THR A 127 -30.67 0.03 -1.07
C THR A 127 -30.59 0.89 0.19
N MET A 128 -30.82 0.26 1.36
CA MET A 128 -30.66 0.94 2.65
C MET A 128 -29.27 1.53 2.81
N TRP A 129 -29.15 2.68 3.46
CA TRP A 129 -27.89 3.38 3.66
C TRP A 129 -26.82 2.49 4.32
N SER A 130 -27.16 1.77 5.38
CA SER A 130 -26.23 0.89 6.09
C SER A 130 -25.53 -0.11 5.15
N ARG A 131 -26.28 -0.70 4.22
CA ARG A 131 -25.72 -1.63 3.22
C ARG A 131 -24.85 -0.93 2.20
N ARG A 132 -25.24 0.25 1.74
CA ARG A 132 -24.42 1.08 0.83
C ARG A 132 -23.12 1.52 1.52
N ALA A 133 -23.19 1.95 2.78
CA ALA A 133 -22.03 2.35 3.55
C ALA A 133 -20.98 1.22 3.66
N GLN A 134 -21.42 -0.01 3.93
CA GLN A 134 -20.53 -1.17 3.94
C GLN A 134 -19.89 -1.43 2.57
N GLU A 135 -20.67 -1.34 1.48
CA GLU A 135 -20.14 -1.49 0.11
C GLU A 135 -19.10 -0.41 -0.21
N TYR A 136 -19.34 0.83 0.18
CA TYR A 136 -18.39 1.93 -0.01
C TYR A 136 -17.14 1.74 0.85
N GLU A 137 -17.28 1.33 2.09
CA GLU A 137 -16.14 1.04 2.96
C GLU A 137 -15.27 -0.11 2.42
N GLN A 138 -15.89 -1.17 1.90
CA GLN A 138 -15.17 -2.26 1.24
C GLN A 138 -14.40 -1.75 0.02
N LYS A 139 -15.00 -0.90 -0.83
CA LYS A 139 -14.34 -0.28 -1.97
C LYS A 139 -13.15 0.61 -1.55
N ILE A 140 -13.32 1.39 -0.48
CA ILE A 140 -12.24 2.23 0.06
C ILE A 140 -11.09 1.35 0.58
N ASN A 141 -11.41 0.26 1.28
CA ASN A 141 -10.42 -0.64 1.86
C ASN A 141 -9.76 -1.58 0.84
N SER A 142 -10.35 -1.74 -0.36
CA SER A 142 -9.71 -2.49 -1.46
C SER A 142 -8.48 -1.77 -2.01
N GLY A 143 -8.40 -0.46 -1.83
CA GLY A 143 -7.30 0.40 -2.30
C GLY A 143 -7.22 0.53 -3.83
N LYS A 144 -8.21 0.03 -4.59
CA LYS A 144 -8.22 0.17 -6.04
C LYS A 144 -8.66 1.57 -6.44
N ILE A 145 -7.84 2.24 -7.24
CA ILE A 145 -8.05 3.64 -7.59
C ILE A 145 -9.39 3.92 -8.29
N TYR A 146 -9.84 3.00 -9.15
CA TYR A 146 -11.14 3.17 -9.84
C TYR A 146 -12.32 3.04 -8.87
N GLU A 147 -12.23 2.13 -7.89
CA GLU A 147 -13.26 1.95 -6.86
C GLU A 147 -13.33 3.18 -5.95
N LEU A 148 -12.18 3.79 -5.62
CA LEU A 148 -12.12 5.07 -4.90
C LEU A 148 -12.80 6.20 -5.69
N ALA A 149 -12.50 6.32 -6.99
CA ALA A 149 -13.13 7.31 -7.87
C ALA A 149 -14.66 7.12 -7.99
N GLU A 150 -15.13 5.86 -8.00
CA GLU A 150 -16.57 5.58 -7.97
C GLU A 150 -17.23 6.04 -6.67
N VAL A 151 -16.58 5.78 -5.52
CA VAL A 151 -17.11 6.21 -4.21
C VAL A 151 -17.17 7.74 -4.13
N VAL A 152 -16.11 8.42 -4.55
CA VAL A 152 -16.07 9.89 -4.58
C VAL A 152 -17.17 10.45 -5.48
N ARG A 153 -17.37 9.88 -6.67
CA ARG A 153 -18.46 10.28 -7.58
C ARG A 153 -19.84 10.06 -6.98
N ASP A 154 -20.07 8.88 -6.40
CA ASP A 154 -21.40 8.48 -5.93
C ASP A 154 -21.81 9.22 -4.64
N LEU A 155 -20.85 9.59 -3.81
CA LEU A 155 -21.07 10.37 -2.59
C LEU A 155 -20.90 11.88 -2.82
N ASN A 156 -20.55 12.31 -4.04
CA ASN A 156 -20.45 13.73 -4.36
C ASN A 156 -21.83 14.38 -4.31
N LYS A 157 -22.03 15.27 -3.35
CA LYS A 157 -23.21 16.16 -3.31
C LYS A 157 -22.73 17.58 -3.59
N ASN A 158 -23.41 18.26 -4.51
CA ASN A 158 -23.10 19.64 -4.82
C ASN A 158 -23.24 20.52 -3.56
N THR A 159 -22.46 21.58 -3.51
CA THR A 159 -22.38 22.52 -2.38
C THR A 159 -23.75 23.05 -1.90
N ASN A 160 -24.74 23.10 -2.78
CA ASN A 160 -26.10 23.54 -2.44
C ASN A 160 -26.93 22.53 -1.61
N THR A 161 -26.49 21.26 -1.52
CA THR A 161 -27.17 20.17 -0.81
C THR A 161 -26.32 19.54 0.31
N ILE A 162 -25.24 20.22 0.73
CA ILE A 162 -24.38 19.74 1.82
C ILE A 162 -25.16 19.59 3.13
N ALA A 163 -26.14 20.44 3.36
CA ALA A 163 -27.00 20.38 4.56
C ALA A 163 -27.77 19.05 4.69
N ASP A 164 -28.05 18.38 3.57
CA ASP A 164 -28.79 17.11 3.55
C ASP A 164 -27.88 15.86 3.58
N GLN A 165 -26.55 16.07 3.65
CA GLN A 165 -25.62 14.96 3.68
C GLN A 165 -25.43 14.46 5.12
N SER A 166 -25.68 13.16 5.33
CA SER A 166 -25.42 12.51 6.60
C SER A 166 -23.93 12.61 6.97
N TYR A 167 -23.63 12.76 8.25
CA TYR A 167 -22.27 12.80 8.78
C TYR A 167 -21.43 11.60 8.29
N SER A 168 -22.01 10.40 8.31
CA SER A 168 -21.33 9.19 7.84
C SER A 168 -21.06 9.20 6.32
N GLU A 169 -21.95 9.77 5.50
CA GLU A 169 -21.70 9.94 4.06
C GLU A 169 -20.52 10.86 3.83
N ARG A 170 -20.46 11.96 4.57
CA ARG A 170 -19.37 12.94 4.47
C ARG A 170 -18.03 12.34 4.88
N GLN A 171 -17.98 11.59 5.99
CA GLN A 171 -16.75 10.92 6.40
C GLN A 171 -16.21 9.94 5.35
N LEU A 172 -17.10 9.12 4.76
CA LEU A 172 -16.71 8.17 3.71
C LEU A 172 -16.23 8.89 2.45
N PHE A 173 -16.90 10.00 2.08
CA PHE A 173 -16.49 10.84 0.97
C PHE A 173 -15.09 11.44 1.20
N GLU A 174 -14.88 12.11 2.34
CA GLU A 174 -13.61 12.74 2.70
C GLU A 174 -12.47 11.70 2.70
N LYS A 175 -12.69 10.54 3.33
CA LYS A 175 -11.70 9.45 3.36
C LYS A 175 -11.33 8.95 1.96
N ALA A 176 -12.30 8.81 1.06
CA ALA A 176 -12.04 8.37 -0.31
C ALA A 176 -11.37 9.46 -1.15
N TYR A 177 -11.82 10.72 -0.98
CA TYR A 177 -11.31 11.89 -1.68
C TYR A 177 -9.83 12.13 -1.35
N ASP A 178 -9.48 12.14 -0.06
CA ASP A 178 -8.12 12.36 0.41
C ASP A 178 -7.12 11.30 -0.10
N ARG A 179 -7.56 10.03 -0.16
CA ARG A 179 -6.71 8.97 -0.70
C ARG A 179 -6.47 9.12 -2.20
N LEU A 180 -7.51 9.50 -2.94
CA LEU A 180 -7.42 9.72 -4.37
C LEU A 180 -6.54 10.95 -4.67
N GLU A 181 -6.71 12.02 -3.90
CA GLU A 181 -5.94 13.25 -3.97
C GLU A 181 -4.45 13.00 -3.74
N SER A 182 -4.09 12.30 -2.67
CA SER A 182 -2.70 11.97 -2.33
C SER A 182 -2.03 11.15 -3.44
N GLU A 183 -2.75 10.24 -4.07
CA GLU A 183 -2.21 9.45 -5.17
C GLU A 183 -2.04 10.29 -6.44
N PHE A 184 -2.95 11.20 -6.73
CA PHE A 184 -2.84 12.12 -7.87
C PHE A 184 -1.67 13.08 -7.71
N GLU A 185 -1.46 13.63 -6.51
CA GLU A 185 -0.34 14.52 -6.19
C GLU A 185 1.00 13.87 -6.53
N VAL A 186 1.22 12.66 -6.02
CA VAL A 186 2.49 11.95 -6.20
C VAL A 186 2.73 11.56 -7.67
N VAL A 187 1.68 11.15 -8.39
CA VAL A 187 1.82 10.70 -9.79
C VAL A 187 1.97 11.87 -10.76
N LEU A 188 1.18 12.92 -10.56
CA LEU A 188 1.19 14.09 -11.44
C LEU A 188 2.34 15.05 -11.10
N LYS A 189 2.91 14.94 -9.90
CA LYS A 189 3.96 15.84 -9.38
C LYS A 189 3.55 17.32 -9.42
N ILE A 190 2.28 17.59 -9.10
CA ILE A 190 1.71 18.92 -9.03
C ILE A 190 1.29 19.23 -7.59
N PRO A 191 1.22 20.51 -7.19
CA PRO A 191 0.77 20.89 -5.85
C PRO A 191 -0.63 20.36 -5.54
N LEU A 192 -0.87 20.09 -4.27
CA LEU A 192 -2.16 19.58 -3.77
C LEU A 192 -3.35 20.46 -4.19
N GLU A 193 -3.15 21.78 -4.20
CA GLU A 193 -4.19 22.75 -4.60
C GLU A 193 -4.65 22.57 -6.05
N ASP A 194 -3.71 22.31 -6.97
CA ASP A 194 -4.03 22.08 -8.38
C ASP A 194 -4.69 20.72 -8.60
N VAL A 195 -4.32 19.71 -7.78
CA VAL A 195 -5.02 18.42 -7.76
C VAL A 195 -6.47 18.62 -7.34
N LYS A 196 -6.71 19.37 -6.25
CA LYS A 196 -8.06 19.70 -5.77
C LYS A 196 -8.88 20.38 -6.83
N LYS A 197 -8.37 21.46 -7.42
CA LYS A 197 -9.05 22.17 -8.52
C LYS A 197 -9.42 21.23 -9.67
N ARG A 198 -8.51 20.34 -10.06
CA ARG A 198 -8.75 19.35 -11.12
C ARG A 198 -9.83 18.33 -10.76
N MET A 199 -9.84 17.86 -9.51
CA MET A 199 -10.83 16.92 -9.01
C MET A 199 -12.21 17.60 -8.87
N ASP A 200 -12.25 18.79 -8.28
CA ASP A 200 -13.49 19.56 -8.07
C ASP A 200 -14.12 19.98 -9.39
N LYS A 201 -13.31 20.39 -10.36
CA LYS A 201 -13.78 20.62 -11.74
C LYS A 201 -14.37 19.35 -12.37
N ALA A 202 -13.76 18.18 -12.11
CA ALA A 202 -14.28 16.91 -12.62
C ALA A 202 -15.59 16.51 -11.94
N LEU A 203 -15.77 16.85 -10.66
CA LEU A 203 -16.98 16.60 -9.87
C LEU A 203 -18.08 17.65 -10.07
N GLY A 204 -17.82 18.71 -10.87
CA GLY A 204 -18.75 19.83 -11.06
C GLY A 204 -18.91 20.71 -9.80
N ARG A 205 -17.91 20.72 -8.93
CA ARG A 205 -17.81 21.59 -7.75
C ARG A 205 -17.01 22.84 -8.13
N GLU A 206 -17.52 23.68 -9.02
CA GLU A 206 -16.89 24.97 -9.28
C GLU A 206 -17.13 25.87 -8.05
N GLU A 207 -16.05 26.38 -7.47
CA GLU A 207 -16.12 27.47 -6.53
C GLU A 207 -16.77 28.67 -7.27
N LYS A 208 -17.95 29.09 -6.83
CA LYS A 208 -18.44 30.39 -7.25
C LYS A 208 -17.39 31.41 -6.80
N PRO A 209 -16.92 32.30 -7.69
CA PRO A 209 -16.04 33.37 -7.27
C PRO A 209 -16.69 34.08 -6.07
N GLN A 210 -15.97 34.17 -4.96
CA GLN A 210 -16.41 35.02 -3.87
C GLN A 210 -16.44 36.44 -4.44
N GLU A 211 -17.63 36.92 -4.74
CA GLU A 211 -17.82 38.34 -4.97
C GLU A 211 -17.35 39.04 -3.68
N MET A 212 -16.18 39.67 -3.79
CA MET A 212 -15.70 40.58 -2.74
C MET A 212 -16.75 41.69 -2.58
N GLN A 213 -17.51 41.61 -1.50
CA GLN A 213 -18.30 42.73 -0.98
C GLN A 213 -17.39 43.65 -0.19
#